data_ba02dd20f9cd18e750769c9ebd97ef09
#
_entry.id   ba02dd20f9cd18e750769c9ebd97ef09
#
_cell.length_a   1.000
_cell.length_b   1.000
_cell.length_c   1.000
_cell.angle_alpha   90.00
_cell.angle_beta   90.00
_cell.angle_gamma   90.00
#
_symmetry.space_group_name_H-M   'P 1'
#
loop_
_entity.id
_entity.type
_entity.pdbx_description
1 polymer ?
#
loop_
_entity_poly.entity_id
_entity_poly.type
_entity_poly.pdbx_seq_one_letter_code
_entity_poly.pdbx_strand_id
1 'polypeptide(L)'
;MISVVEPYYEWIMDRQQLDPTTSFDMKNVNLVDDMEPYIERKLYIVNAAHAAVAYLGALKGYKTIQEAIQNMEIFNLVKQFLMENIEYFVQKYHFSREELTSFVEKTLNRHGNQKLSDEITRVGSSPIRKLGPNDRLIAPIVKLDSYHLPYDAGIKVIAAGYHYRNLADPEAEQLRRMIVNDGLKATIKKISRLEGKLLNEVVAAYESQI
;
A
#
# COMPACT_ATOMS: atom_id res chain seq x y z
N MET A 1 -30.31 -11.86 -1.53
CA MET A 1 -29.01 -11.42 -2.09
C MET A 1 -27.94 -12.33 -1.50
N ILE A 2 -27.18 -13.07 -2.30
CA ILE A 2 -26.10 -13.95 -1.81
C ILE A 2 -24.82 -13.16 -1.94
N SER A 3 -24.12 -12.93 -0.84
CA SER A 3 -22.77 -12.34 -0.86
C SER A 3 -21.74 -13.47 -0.95
N VAL A 4 -20.90 -13.41 -1.98
CA VAL A 4 -19.75 -14.30 -2.09
C VAL A 4 -18.57 -13.62 -1.40
N VAL A 5 -18.01 -14.24 -0.37
CA VAL A 5 -16.87 -13.75 0.40
C VAL A 5 -15.77 -14.79 0.44
N GLU A 6 -14.55 -14.36 0.63
CA GLU A 6 -13.44 -15.28 0.87
C GLU A 6 -13.57 -15.95 2.23
N PRO A 7 -13.10 -17.21 2.37
CA PRO A 7 -13.14 -17.91 3.65
C PRO A 7 -12.16 -17.36 4.69
N TYR A 8 -11.23 -16.46 4.27
CA TYR A 8 -10.27 -15.83 5.16
C TYR A 8 -10.90 -14.63 5.88
N TYR A 9 -10.75 -14.63 7.19
CA TYR A 9 -11.03 -13.46 8.03
C TYR A 9 -10.00 -13.40 9.17
N GLU A 10 -9.68 -12.20 9.59
CA GLU A 10 -8.93 -11.89 10.80
C GLU A 10 -9.60 -10.70 11.46
N TRP A 11 -9.99 -10.84 12.70
CA TRP A 11 -10.52 -9.75 13.50
C TRP A 11 -9.54 -9.40 14.60
N ILE A 12 -9.09 -8.15 14.59
CA ILE A 12 -8.30 -7.57 15.66
C ILE A 12 -9.23 -6.66 16.46
N MET A 13 -9.32 -6.90 17.74
CA MET A 13 -10.23 -6.21 18.65
C MET A 13 -9.44 -5.63 19.82
N ASP A 14 -9.75 -4.39 20.20
CA ASP A 14 -9.21 -3.75 21.37
C ASP A 14 -9.80 -4.37 22.63
N ARG A 15 -8.95 -5.04 23.43
CA ARG A 15 -9.35 -5.68 24.68
C ARG A 15 -9.93 -4.66 25.66
N GLN A 16 -9.45 -3.42 25.67
CA GLN A 16 -9.89 -2.38 26.60
C GLN A 16 -11.31 -1.88 26.31
N GLN A 17 -11.85 -2.12 25.11
CA GLN A 17 -13.21 -1.75 24.71
C GLN A 17 -14.24 -2.86 24.97
N LEU A 18 -13.82 -4.01 25.49
CA LEU A 18 -14.68 -5.14 25.75
C LEU A 18 -15.03 -5.24 27.23
N ASP A 19 -16.20 -5.78 27.52
CA ASP A 19 -16.58 -6.16 28.89
C ASP A 19 -15.59 -7.22 29.39
N PRO A 20 -14.95 -7.03 30.58
CA PRO A 20 -13.97 -7.97 31.11
C PRO A 20 -14.47 -9.41 31.30
N THR A 21 -15.79 -9.58 31.37
CA THR A 21 -16.43 -10.90 31.48
C THR A 21 -16.63 -11.59 30.14
N THR A 22 -16.38 -10.88 29.03
CA THR A 22 -16.57 -11.43 27.69
C THR A 22 -15.38 -12.31 27.30
N SER A 23 -15.63 -13.60 27.11
CA SER A 23 -14.64 -14.50 26.50
C SER A 23 -14.99 -14.73 25.04
N PHE A 24 -13.99 -14.54 24.16
CA PHE A 24 -14.11 -14.87 22.74
C PHE A 24 -13.26 -16.10 22.45
N ASP A 25 -13.91 -17.24 22.31
CA ASP A 25 -13.28 -18.45 21.77
C ASP A 25 -13.67 -18.58 20.27
N MET A 26 -13.25 -17.59 19.49
CA MET A 26 -13.50 -17.58 18.04
C MET A 26 -12.18 -17.66 17.30
N LYS A 27 -12.11 -18.59 16.36
CA LYS A 27 -10.95 -18.73 15.48
C LYS A 27 -10.70 -17.42 14.73
N ASN A 28 -9.43 -17.02 14.61
CA ASN A 28 -8.99 -15.78 13.92
C ASN A 28 -9.53 -14.47 14.52
N VAL A 29 -9.95 -14.48 15.80
CA VAL A 29 -10.21 -13.27 16.59
C VAL A 29 -9.03 -13.08 17.54
N ASN A 30 -8.36 -11.95 17.44
CA ASN A 30 -7.20 -11.61 18.27
C ASN A 30 -7.57 -10.40 19.13
N LEU A 31 -7.54 -10.59 20.47
CA LEU A 31 -7.70 -9.49 21.42
C LEU A 31 -6.33 -8.90 21.70
N VAL A 32 -6.18 -7.59 21.45
CA VAL A 32 -4.92 -6.88 21.62
C VAL A 32 -5.10 -5.69 22.56
N ASP A 33 -4.02 -5.30 23.22
CA ASP A 33 -4.02 -4.14 24.12
C ASP A 33 -3.61 -2.85 23.40
N ASP A 34 -2.99 -2.98 22.22
CA ASP A 34 -2.61 -1.88 21.33
C ASP A 34 -3.03 -2.23 19.89
N MET A 35 -3.89 -1.41 19.31
CA MET A 35 -4.41 -1.56 17.95
C MET A 35 -3.47 -0.98 16.88
N GLU A 36 -2.59 -0.03 17.25
CA GLU A 36 -1.77 0.72 16.30
C GLU A 36 -0.94 -0.19 15.38
N PRO A 37 -0.20 -1.20 15.90
CA PRO A 37 0.60 -2.09 15.07
C PRO A 37 -0.21 -2.83 13.99
N TYR A 38 -1.43 -3.21 14.30
CA TYR A 38 -2.31 -3.97 13.39
C TYR A 38 -3.00 -3.07 12.36
N ILE A 39 -3.35 -1.85 12.74
CA ILE A 39 -3.85 -0.82 11.82
C ILE A 39 -2.76 -0.48 10.80
N GLU A 40 -1.53 -0.20 11.26
CA GLU A 40 -0.39 0.05 10.39
C GLU A 40 -0.08 -1.17 9.50
N ARG A 41 -0.09 -2.40 10.05
CA ARG A 41 0.13 -3.62 9.28
C ARG A 41 -0.86 -3.75 8.12
N LYS A 42 -2.16 -3.54 8.38
CA LYS A 42 -3.17 -3.53 7.31
C LYS A 42 -2.90 -2.43 6.30
N LEU A 43 -2.56 -1.23 6.76
CA LEU A 43 -2.35 -0.07 5.89
C LEU A 43 -1.10 -0.24 5.01
N TYR A 44 0.03 -0.66 5.61
CA TYR A 44 1.34 -0.69 4.94
C TYR A 44 1.64 -2.01 4.22
N ILE A 45 0.83 -3.06 4.43
CA ILE A 45 0.96 -4.32 3.70
C ILE A 45 -0.26 -4.52 2.78
N VAL A 46 -1.47 -4.68 3.31
CA VAL A 46 -2.63 -5.06 2.51
C VAL A 46 -3.07 -3.93 1.57
N ASN A 47 -3.29 -2.73 2.14
CA ASN A 47 -3.75 -1.59 1.36
C ASN A 47 -2.63 -1.02 0.47
N ALA A 48 -1.38 -1.11 0.91
CA ALA A 48 -0.21 -0.71 0.14
C ALA A 48 -0.02 -1.62 -1.09
N ALA A 49 -0.09 -2.95 -0.91
CA ALA A 49 -0.04 -3.91 -2.02
C ALA A 49 -1.11 -3.61 -3.08
N HIS A 50 -2.34 -3.40 -2.63
CA HIS A 50 -3.46 -3.14 -3.54
C HIS A 50 -3.24 -1.87 -4.37
N ALA A 51 -2.80 -0.78 -3.74
CA ALA A 51 -2.49 0.47 -4.43
C ALA A 51 -1.27 0.32 -5.37
N ALA A 52 -0.22 -0.38 -4.94
CA ALA A 52 0.98 -0.61 -5.74
C ALA A 52 0.65 -1.39 -7.02
N VAL A 53 -0.11 -2.49 -6.91
CA VAL A 53 -0.55 -3.26 -8.09
C VAL A 53 -1.41 -2.41 -9.02
N ALA A 54 -2.30 -1.57 -8.47
CA ALA A 54 -3.16 -0.70 -9.27
C ALA A 54 -2.35 0.34 -10.07
N TYR A 55 -1.39 1.01 -9.44
CA TYR A 55 -0.61 2.04 -10.11
C TYR A 55 0.39 1.48 -11.12
N LEU A 56 1.09 0.42 -10.77
CA LEU A 56 1.98 -0.28 -11.70
C LEU A 56 1.21 -0.93 -12.86
N GLY A 57 0.06 -1.52 -12.55
CA GLY A 57 -0.83 -2.11 -13.55
C GLY A 57 -1.39 -1.06 -14.52
N ALA A 58 -1.78 0.12 -14.01
CA ALA A 58 -2.23 1.23 -14.84
C ALA A 58 -1.16 1.69 -15.84
N LEU A 59 0.10 1.78 -15.41
CA LEU A 59 1.23 2.14 -16.29
C LEU A 59 1.42 1.15 -17.44
N LYS A 60 1.15 -0.14 -17.21
CA LYS A 60 1.25 -1.19 -18.23
C LYS A 60 -0.07 -1.43 -18.98
N GLY A 61 -1.13 -0.65 -18.70
CA GLY A 61 -2.41 -0.70 -19.40
C GLY A 61 -3.34 -1.86 -19.01
N TYR A 62 -3.06 -2.56 -17.90
CA TYR A 62 -3.95 -3.58 -17.35
C TYR A 62 -5.28 -2.97 -16.89
N LYS A 63 -6.34 -3.78 -16.85
CA LYS A 63 -7.68 -3.34 -16.44
C LYS A 63 -8.04 -3.78 -15.03
N THR A 64 -7.53 -4.93 -14.61
CA THR A 64 -7.84 -5.53 -13.30
C THR A 64 -6.57 -5.77 -12.49
N ILE A 65 -6.74 -5.83 -11.18
CA ILE A 65 -5.67 -6.17 -10.24
C ILE A 65 -5.15 -7.58 -10.52
N GLN A 66 -6.06 -8.52 -10.85
CA GLN A 66 -5.74 -9.91 -11.13
C GLN A 66 -4.85 -10.07 -12.36
N GLU A 67 -5.13 -9.31 -13.44
CA GLU A 67 -4.27 -9.30 -14.63
C GLU A 67 -2.89 -8.70 -14.31
N ALA A 68 -2.88 -7.57 -13.61
CA ALA A 68 -1.65 -6.86 -13.28
C ALA A 68 -0.70 -7.69 -12.41
N ILE A 69 -1.21 -8.38 -11.39
CA ILE A 69 -0.36 -9.16 -10.46
C ILE A 69 0.21 -10.43 -11.10
N GLN A 70 -0.35 -10.92 -12.24
CA GLN A 70 0.22 -12.02 -13.01
C GLN A 70 1.46 -11.61 -13.81
N ASN A 71 1.67 -10.31 -14.02
CA ASN A 71 2.91 -9.83 -14.61
C ASN A 71 4.06 -9.96 -13.59
N MET A 72 5.10 -10.72 -13.95
CA MET A 72 6.21 -11.05 -13.04
C MET A 72 7.01 -9.82 -12.59
N GLU A 73 7.13 -8.79 -13.42
CA GLU A 73 7.82 -7.55 -13.03
C GLU A 73 7.03 -6.81 -11.95
N ILE A 74 5.71 -6.68 -12.14
CA ILE A 74 4.81 -6.06 -11.14
C ILE A 74 4.83 -6.90 -9.87
N PHE A 75 4.66 -8.22 -9.99
CA PHE A 75 4.66 -9.12 -8.83
C PHE A 75 5.94 -8.98 -8.00
N ASN A 76 7.10 -9.05 -8.66
CA ASN A 76 8.39 -9.00 -7.98
C ASN A 76 8.63 -7.63 -7.32
N LEU A 77 8.28 -6.53 -8.01
CA LEU A 77 8.44 -5.18 -7.46
C LEU A 77 7.50 -4.96 -6.25
N VAL A 78 6.24 -5.39 -6.35
CA VAL A 78 5.29 -5.29 -5.22
C VAL A 78 5.74 -6.18 -4.07
N LYS A 79 6.18 -7.42 -4.35
CA LYS A 79 6.72 -8.31 -3.31
C LYS A 79 7.91 -7.67 -2.60
N GLN A 80 8.87 -7.11 -3.34
CA GLN A 80 10.02 -6.41 -2.75
C GLN A 80 9.57 -5.22 -1.89
N PHE A 81 8.68 -4.38 -2.39
CA PHE A 81 8.13 -3.25 -1.63
C PHE A 81 7.50 -3.68 -0.29
N LEU A 82 6.74 -4.77 -0.30
CA LEU A 82 6.14 -5.28 0.94
C LEU A 82 7.17 -5.91 1.87
N MET A 83 8.20 -6.56 1.32
CA MET A 83 9.31 -7.09 2.12
C MET A 83 10.15 -5.96 2.73
N GLU A 84 10.31 -4.84 2.06
CA GLU A 84 10.90 -3.62 2.67
C GLU A 84 10.01 -3.12 3.82
N ASN A 85 8.69 -3.03 3.61
CA ASN A 85 7.77 -2.52 4.63
C ASN A 85 7.73 -3.38 5.90
N ILE A 86 7.88 -4.70 5.81
CA ILE A 86 7.86 -5.56 7.01
C ILE A 86 9.06 -5.30 7.92
N GLU A 87 10.19 -4.81 7.40
CA GLU A 87 11.37 -4.49 8.22
C GLU A 87 11.06 -3.43 9.29
N TYR A 88 10.21 -2.46 8.95
CA TYR A 88 9.72 -1.48 9.91
C TYR A 88 8.98 -2.14 11.09
N PHE A 89 8.11 -3.13 10.82
CA PHE A 89 7.36 -3.82 11.88
C PHE A 89 8.27 -4.69 12.74
N VAL A 90 9.25 -5.34 12.14
CA VAL A 90 10.27 -6.10 12.88
C VAL A 90 11.05 -5.18 13.79
N GLN A 91 11.49 -4.02 13.28
CA GLN A 91 12.30 -3.07 14.01
C GLN A 91 11.52 -2.35 15.14
N LYS A 92 10.32 -1.85 14.82
CA LYS A 92 9.53 -1.03 15.77
C LYS A 92 8.73 -1.87 16.77
N TYR A 93 8.06 -2.92 16.27
CA TYR A 93 7.06 -3.68 17.03
C TYR A 93 7.51 -5.09 17.42
N HIS A 94 8.70 -5.48 16.97
CA HIS A 94 9.28 -6.82 17.23
C HIS A 94 8.40 -7.97 16.73
N PHE A 95 7.63 -7.74 15.63
CA PHE A 95 6.87 -8.80 15.00
C PHE A 95 7.81 -9.87 14.40
N SER A 96 7.36 -11.12 14.41
CA SER A 96 8.09 -12.21 13.74
C SER A 96 8.18 -11.94 12.23
N ARG A 97 9.40 -11.96 11.70
CA ARG A 97 9.65 -11.82 10.27
C ARG A 97 8.97 -12.92 9.47
N GLU A 98 8.96 -14.16 9.97
CA GLU A 98 8.34 -15.32 9.35
C GLU A 98 6.82 -15.13 9.26
N GLU A 99 6.18 -14.66 10.32
CA GLU A 99 4.75 -14.38 10.33
C GLU A 99 4.38 -13.26 9.34
N LEU A 100 5.16 -12.17 9.32
CA LEU A 100 4.94 -11.07 8.38
C LEU A 100 5.19 -11.50 6.93
N THR A 101 6.22 -12.31 6.66
CA THR A 101 6.48 -12.87 5.33
C THR A 101 5.30 -13.73 4.87
N SER A 102 4.80 -14.61 5.73
CA SER A 102 3.61 -15.42 5.44
C SER A 102 2.38 -14.54 5.18
N PHE A 103 2.22 -13.44 5.93
CA PHE A 103 1.14 -12.48 5.73
C PHE A 103 1.24 -11.76 4.38
N VAL A 104 2.45 -11.37 3.95
CA VAL A 104 2.71 -10.78 2.63
C VAL A 104 2.34 -11.79 1.53
N GLU A 105 2.78 -13.04 1.63
CA GLU A 105 2.47 -14.07 0.64
C GLU A 105 0.97 -14.34 0.52
N LYS A 106 0.27 -14.45 1.64
CA LYS A 106 -1.19 -14.56 1.65
C LYS A 106 -1.87 -13.35 1.00
N THR A 107 -1.36 -12.15 1.25
CA THR A 107 -1.89 -10.91 0.66
C THR A 107 -1.73 -10.90 -0.86
N LEU A 108 -0.54 -11.23 -1.37
CA LEU A 108 -0.29 -11.31 -2.81
C LEU A 108 -1.13 -12.38 -3.51
N ASN A 109 -1.25 -13.56 -2.90
CA ASN A 109 -2.08 -14.65 -3.42
C ASN A 109 -3.56 -14.25 -3.52
N ARG A 110 -4.07 -13.48 -2.54
CA ARG A 110 -5.45 -12.97 -2.56
C ARG A 110 -5.69 -11.99 -3.70
N HIS A 111 -4.73 -11.10 -4.00
CA HIS A 111 -4.83 -10.19 -5.14
C HIS A 111 -4.83 -10.92 -6.49
N GLY A 112 -4.26 -12.12 -6.56
CA GLY A 112 -4.32 -13.01 -7.72
C GLY A 112 -5.61 -13.83 -7.86
N ASN A 113 -6.54 -13.74 -6.91
CA ASN A 113 -7.77 -14.54 -6.92
C ASN A 113 -8.71 -14.12 -8.05
N GLN A 114 -8.83 -14.96 -9.07
CA GLN A 114 -9.65 -14.70 -10.26
C GLN A 114 -11.15 -14.57 -10.00
N LYS A 115 -11.64 -14.97 -8.83
CA LYS A 115 -13.04 -14.82 -8.44
C LYS A 115 -13.39 -13.41 -7.97
N LEU A 116 -12.39 -12.59 -7.70
CA LEU A 116 -12.53 -11.19 -7.30
C LEU A 116 -12.12 -10.33 -8.50
N SER A 117 -13.06 -9.62 -9.11
CA SER A 117 -12.74 -8.69 -10.20
C SER A 117 -12.60 -7.27 -9.65
N ASP A 118 -11.39 -6.91 -9.27
CA ASP A 118 -11.07 -5.56 -8.81
C ASP A 118 -10.51 -4.73 -9.97
N GLU A 119 -11.27 -3.73 -10.41
CA GLU A 119 -10.84 -2.81 -11.46
C GLU A 119 -9.73 -1.88 -10.95
N ILE A 120 -8.69 -1.70 -11.76
CA ILE A 120 -7.58 -0.76 -11.47
C ILE A 120 -8.10 0.66 -11.27
N THR A 121 -9.11 1.09 -12.02
CA THR A 121 -9.73 2.41 -11.88
C THR A 121 -10.39 2.62 -10.52
N ARG A 122 -11.02 1.59 -9.97
CA ARG A 122 -11.60 1.62 -8.63
C ARG A 122 -10.52 1.62 -7.54
N VAL A 123 -9.56 0.71 -7.66
CA VAL A 123 -8.50 0.54 -6.65
C VAL A 123 -7.51 1.70 -6.67
N GLY A 124 -7.15 2.22 -7.85
CA GLY A 124 -6.25 3.35 -8.03
C GLY A 124 -6.87 4.72 -7.70
N SER A 125 -8.20 4.78 -7.49
CA SER A 125 -8.89 6.04 -7.21
C SER A 125 -8.33 6.79 -5.99
N SER A 126 -8.58 8.10 -5.93
CA SER A 126 -8.11 8.99 -4.87
C SER A 126 -6.58 8.97 -4.68
N PRO A 127 -5.78 9.22 -5.72
CA PRO A 127 -4.33 9.16 -5.65
C PRO A 127 -3.73 10.22 -4.73
N ILE A 128 -4.32 11.42 -4.62
CA ILE A 128 -3.82 12.48 -3.74
C ILE A 128 -3.85 12.01 -2.28
N ARG A 129 -4.95 11.39 -1.86
CA ARG A 129 -5.05 10.81 -0.53
C ARG A 129 -4.00 9.71 -0.32
N LYS A 130 -3.90 8.75 -1.25
CA LYS A 130 -2.99 7.59 -1.13
C LYS A 130 -1.51 7.97 -1.19
N LEU A 131 -1.17 9.09 -1.82
CA LEU A 131 0.15 9.71 -1.84
C LEU A 131 0.34 10.72 -0.70
N GLY A 132 -0.62 10.84 0.21
CA GLY A 132 -0.52 11.69 1.40
C GLY A 132 0.53 11.17 2.40
N PRO A 133 1.06 12.07 3.28
CA PRO A 133 2.22 11.77 4.13
C PRO A 133 1.96 10.67 5.16
N ASN A 134 0.71 10.47 5.56
CA ASN A 134 0.31 9.49 6.57
C ASN A 134 -0.41 8.26 5.98
N ASP A 135 -0.41 8.12 4.66
CA ASP A 135 -1.11 7.02 3.99
C ASP A 135 -0.10 5.92 3.54
N ARG A 136 -0.64 4.87 2.98
CA ARG A 136 -0.08 3.55 2.68
C ARG A 136 1.20 3.49 1.85
N LEU A 137 1.50 4.54 1.07
CA LEU A 137 2.67 4.56 0.20
C LEU A 137 3.80 5.41 0.76
N ILE A 138 3.49 6.54 1.36
CA ILE A 138 4.48 7.50 1.84
C ILE A 138 4.92 7.19 3.27
N ALA A 139 3.97 6.95 4.18
CA ALA A 139 4.28 6.73 5.58
C ALA A 139 5.29 5.59 5.82
N PRO A 140 5.15 4.39 5.20
CA PRO A 140 6.12 3.32 5.42
C PRO A 140 7.52 3.71 4.94
N ILE A 141 7.65 4.42 3.82
CA ILE A 141 8.95 4.82 3.27
C ILE A 141 9.66 5.84 4.16
N VAL A 142 8.92 6.83 4.67
CA VAL A 142 9.46 7.81 5.63
C VAL A 142 9.92 7.11 6.92
N LYS A 143 9.17 6.11 7.40
CA LYS A 143 9.54 5.30 8.56
C LYS A 143 10.79 4.45 8.28
N LEU A 144 10.86 3.77 7.13
CA LEU A 144 12.04 2.99 6.74
C LEU A 144 13.30 3.87 6.66
N ASP A 145 13.21 5.03 6.03
CA ASP A 145 14.31 5.99 5.95
C ASP A 145 14.79 6.43 7.36
N SER A 146 13.86 6.69 8.28
CA SER A 146 14.18 7.06 9.67
C SER A 146 14.90 5.97 10.45
N TYR A 147 14.70 4.71 10.10
CA TYR A 147 15.41 3.55 10.66
C TYR A 147 16.64 3.12 9.85
N HIS A 148 16.99 3.85 8.78
CA HIS A 148 18.06 3.50 7.85
C HIS A 148 17.89 2.13 7.19
N LEU A 149 16.64 1.75 6.93
CA LEU A 149 16.25 0.50 6.28
C LEU A 149 16.07 0.72 4.76
N PRO A 150 16.22 -0.32 3.92
CA PRO A 150 16.03 -0.21 2.47
C PRO A 150 14.56 0.10 2.09
N TYR A 151 14.35 0.89 1.03
CA TYR A 151 13.03 1.29 0.52
C TYR A 151 13.00 1.55 -1.00
N ASP A 152 13.94 0.99 -1.74
CA ASP A 152 14.11 1.27 -3.19
C ASP A 152 12.87 0.90 -4.01
N ALA A 153 12.23 -0.22 -3.70
CA ALA A 153 10.99 -0.63 -4.38
C ALA A 153 9.83 0.33 -4.04
N GLY A 154 9.78 0.82 -2.81
CA GLY A 154 8.79 1.81 -2.39
C GLY A 154 8.87 3.11 -3.17
N ILE A 155 10.08 3.61 -3.48
CA ILE A 155 10.29 4.80 -4.31
C ILE A 155 9.67 4.61 -5.70
N LYS A 156 9.87 3.45 -6.33
CA LYS A 156 9.28 3.13 -7.64
C LYS A 156 7.75 3.07 -7.58
N VAL A 157 7.19 2.48 -6.55
CA VAL A 157 5.73 2.41 -6.35
C VAL A 157 5.14 3.81 -6.17
N ILE A 158 5.80 4.70 -5.41
CA ILE A 158 5.37 6.10 -5.25
C ILE A 158 5.40 6.82 -6.60
N ALA A 159 6.49 6.67 -7.36
CA ALA A 159 6.61 7.26 -8.69
C ALA A 159 5.49 6.79 -9.63
N ALA A 160 5.14 5.49 -9.61
CA ALA A 160 4.00 4.96 -10.35
C ALA A 160 2.68 5.61 -9.94
N GLY A 161 2.49 5.90 -8.66
CA GLY A 161 1.33 6.63 -8.16
C GLY A 161 1.22 8.05 -8.73
N TYR A 162 2.34 8.76 -8.87
CA TYR A 162 2.38 10.08 -9.52
C TYR A 162 2.14 10.02 -11.03
N HIS A 163 2.43 8.90 -11.68
CA HIS A 163 2.09 8.67 -13.08
C HIS A 163 0.61 8.30 -13.31
N TYR A 164 -0.14 7.94 -12.27
CA TYR A 164 -1.50 7.47 -12.42
C TYR A 164 -2.39 8.50 -13.11
N ARG A 165 -3.17 8.05 -14.09
CA ARG A 165 -4.10 8.87 -14.89
C ARG A 165 -5.44 8.16 -14.99
N ASN A 166 -6.50 8.87 -14.60
CA ASN A 166 -7.88 8.44 -14.78
C ASN A 166 -8.77 9.68 -14.87
N LEU A 167 -9.30 9.96 -16.08
CA LEU A 167 -10.12 11.14 -16.31
C LEU A 167 -11.46 11.13 -15.55
N ALA A 168 -11.93 9.95 -15.16
CA ALA A 168 -13.15 9.80 -14.37
C ALA A 168 -12.93 10.01 -12.86
N ASP A 169 -11.69 10.09 -12.40
CA ASP A 169 -11.35 10.34 -11.01
C ASP A 169 -10.92 11.80 -10.80
N PRO A 170 -11.71 12.62 -10.07
CA PRO A 170 -11.41 14.03 -9.84
C PRO A 170 -10.04 14.26 -9.20
N GLU A 171 -9.60 13.39 -8.27
CA GLU A 171 -8.27 13.52 -7.65
C GLU A 171 -7.14 13.20 -8.63
N ALA A 172 -7.30 12.20 -9.50
CA ALA A 172 -6.30 11.88 -10.52
C ALA A 172 -6.16 13.03 -11.53
N GLU A 173 -7.26 13.66 -11.92
CA GLU A 173 -7.23 14.82 -12.79
C GLU A 173 -6.64 16.06 -12.08
N GLN A 174 -6.94 16.26 -10.81
CA GLN A 174 -6.31 17.30 -9.98
C GLN A 174 -4.81 17.08 -9.87
N LEU A 175 -4.35 15.86 -9.58
CA LEU A 175 -2.95 15.48 -9.51
C LEU A 175 -2.22 15.81 -10.83
N ARG A 176 -2.83 15.42 -11.95
CA ARG A 176 -2.31 15.73 -13.29
C ARG A 176 -2.13 17.22 -13.50
N ARG A 177 -3.16 18.03 -13.18
CA ARG A 177 -3.10 19.51 -13.30
C ARG A 177 -2.01 20.11 -12.43
N MET A 178 -1.85 19.65 -11.21
CA MET A 178 -0.80 20.12 -10.30
C MET A 178 0.59 19.86 -10.89
N ILE A 179 0.82 18.63 -11.41
CA ILE A 179 2.11 18.29 -12.04
C ILE A 179 2.38 19.17 -13.27
N VAL A 180 1.36 19.45 -14.09
CA VAL A 180 1.51 20.29 -15.31
C VAL A 180 1.76 21.75 -14.95
N ASN A 181 1.04 22.31 -13.98
CA ASN A 181 1.07 23.73 -13.66
C ASN A 181 2.20 24.11 -12.70
N ASP A 182 2.41 23.30 -11.65
CA ASP A 182 3.32 23.60 -10.56
C ASP A 182 4.67 22.84 -10.70
N GLY A 183 4.70 21.83 -11.58
CA GLY A 183 5.81 20.90 -11.73
C GLY A 183 5.76 19.75 -10.73
N LEU A 184 6.41 18.63 -11.09
CA LEU A 184 6.42 17.40 -10.29
C LEU A 184 6.96 17.64 -8.87
N LYS A 185 8.13 18.27 -8.76
CA LYS A 185 8.82 18.47 -7.47
C LYS A 185 7.96 19.26 -6.47
N ALA A 186 7.31 20.34 -6.93
CA ALA A 186 6.41 21.14 -6.09
C ALA A 186 5.16 20.35 -5.69
N THR A 187 4.63 19.54 -6.62
CA THR A 187 3.47 18.68 -6.37
C THR A 187 3.76 17.62 -5.31
N ILE A 188 4.93 16.93 -5.39
CA ILE A 188 5.34 15.94 -4.38
C ILE A 188 5.48 16.59 -3.00
N LYS A 189 6.15 17.75 -2.92
CA LYS A 189 6.26 18.50 -1.65
C LYS A 189 4.90 18.83 -1.06
N LYS A 190 3.95 19.27 -1.87
CA LYS A 190 2.62 19.69 -1.43
C LYS A 190 1.77 18.50 -0.96
N ILE A 191 1.77 17.40 -1.70
CA ILE A 191 0.93 16.22 -1.44
C ILE A 191 1.56 15.30 -0.39
N SER A 192 2.80 14.88 -0.63
CA SER A 192 3.47 13.84 0.18
C SER A 192 4.32 14.43 1.31
N ARG A 193 4.58 15.74 1.31
CA ARG A 193 5.47 16.43 2.24
C ARG A 193 6.89 15.85 2.27
N LEU A 194 7.31 15.23 1.16
CA LEU A 194 8.69 14.75 1.02
C LEU A 194 9.64 15.88 0.73
N GLU A 195 10.83 15.79 1.32
CA GLU A 195 11.92 16.74 1.16
C GLU A 195 13.27 16.02 1.00
N GLY A 196 14.33 16.78 0.70
CA GLY A 196 15.71 16.29 0.68
C GLY A 196 15.92 15.10 -0.24
N LYS A 197 16.49 14.03 0.32
CA LYS A 197 16.85 12.78 -0.37
C LYS A 197 15.63 12.08 -0.96
N LEU A 198 14.62 11.80 -0.14
CA LEU A 198 13.41 11.08 -0.57
C LEU A 198 12.70 11.77 -1.74
N LEU A 199 12.59 13.11 -1.69
CA LEU A 199 12.00 13.87 -2.79
C LEU A 199 12.78 13.69 -4.09
N ASN A 200 14.11 13.77 -4.03
CA ASN A 200 14.94 13.66 -5.23
C ASN A 200 14.91 12.24 -5.82
N GLU A 201 14.85 11.20 -4.97
CA GLU A 201 14.73 9.80 -5.40
C GLU A 201 13.39 9.53 -6.09
N VAL A 202 12.28 10.04 -5.55
CA VAL A 202 10.95 9.92 -6.20
C VAL A 202 10.93 10.67 -7.54
N VAL A 203 11.53 11.87 -7.62
CA VAL A 203 11.62 12.61 -8.88
C VAL A 203 12.43 11.82 -9.91
N ALA A 204 13.61 11.30 -9.53
CA ALA A 204 14.46 10.52 -10.42
C ALA A 204 13.74 9.24 -10.92
N ALA A 205 13.05 8.53 -10.03
CA ALA A 205 12.26 7.35 -10.41
C ALA A 205 11.11 7.70 -11.36
N TYR A 206 10.43 8.81 -11.14
CA TYR A 206 9.38 9.28 -12.05
C TYR A 206 9.93 9.61 -13.44
N GLU A 207 11.07 10.30 -13.52
CA GLU A 207 11.69 10.69 -14.79
C GLU A 207 12.27 9.50 -15.57
N SER A 208 12.71 8.44 -14.87
CA SER A 208 13.19 7.20 -15.50
C SER A 208 12.07 6.34 -16.10
N GLN A 209 10.80 6.72 -15.90
CA GLN A 209 9.61 5.98 -16.31
C GLN A 209 9.50 4.56 -15.72
N ILE A 210 10.22 4.33 -14.62
CA ILE A 210 10.20 3.09 -13.78
C ILE A 210 10.62 1.84 -14.54
#